data_8abdce695402951914d5053a923f1123
#
_entry.id   8abdce695402951914d5053a923f1123
#
_cell.length_a   1.000
_cell.length_b   1.000
_cell.length_c   1.000
_cell.angle_alpha   90.00
_cell.angle_beta   90.00
_cell.angle_gamma   90.00
#
_symmetry.space_group_name_H-M   'P 1'
#
loop_
_entity.id
_entity.type
_entity.pdbx_description
1 polymer ?
#
loop_
_entity_poly.entity_id
_entity_poly.type
_entity_poly.pdbx_seq_one_letter_code
_entity_poly.pdbx_strand_id
1 'polypeptide(L)'
;MSRLVVIIQCDIVSKRCAGYGCMKSFYDRTGPFSAYDNQTRYMTLTCGGCCGAGIAAKLEDLNHKLKRYGENKDDVVIHLASCICSDNYHRPPCPFRNYIKTIVQRKGFPVVLGSYLSKGSEKKRQEGVYQNWDKGINV
;
A
#
# COMPACT_ATOMS: atom_id res chain seq x y z
N MET A 1 21.80 0.24 -3.76
CA MET A 1 20.81 1.21 -3.24
C MET A 1 19.80 0.54 -2.36
N SER A 2 19.33 1.25 -1.36
CA SER A 2 18.28 0.73 -0.47
C SER A 2 16.95 0.63 -1.20
N ARG A 3 16.09 -0.29 -0.73
CA ARG A 3 14.75 -0.45 -1.28
C ARG A 3 13.87 0.75 -0.94
N LEU A 4 12.86 0.97 -1.75
CA LEU A 4 11.84 1.99 -1.52
C LEU A 4 10.47 1.33 -1.51
N VAL A 5 9.77 1.45 -0.39
CA VAL A 5 8.38 1.03 -0.26
C VAL A 5 7.49 2.23 -0.53
N VAL A 6 6.54 2.07 -1.43
CA VAL A 6 5.53 3.09 -1.74
C VAL A 6 4.19 2.56 -1.29
N ILE A 7 3.54 3.25 -0.35
CA ILE A 7 2.24 2.84 0.18
C ILE A 7 1.16 3.66 -0.52
N ILE A 8 0.28 2.99 -1.25
CA ILE A 8 -0.88 3.63 -1.87
C ILE A 8 -2.05 3.55 -0.89
N GLN A 9 -2.55 4.71 -0.46
CA GLN A 9 -3.63 4.86 0.51
C GLN A 9 -4.91 5.28 -0.20
N CYS A 10 -6.06 4.95 0.40
CA CYS A 10 -7.34 5.38 -0.13
C CYS A 10 -7.51 6.90 0.02
N ASP A 11 -7.80 7.59 -1.06
CA ASP A 11 -7.96 9.04 -1.08
C ASP A 11 -9.10 9.50 -0.16
N ILE A 12 -10.21 8.76 -0.15
CA ILE A 12 -11.36 9.08 0.69
C ILE A 12 -11.03 8.86 2.16
N VAL A 13 -10.39 7.75 2.49
CA VAL A 13 -9.98 7.45 3.87
C VAL A 13 -8.95 8.47 4.36
N SER A 14 -8.08 8.94 3.49
CA SER A 14 -7.06 9.95 3.83
C SER A 14 -7.64 11.29 4.26
N LYS A 15 -8.91 11.54 3.97
CA LYS A 15 -9.59 12.76 4.45
C LYS A 15 -9.84 12.73 5.95
N ARG A 16 -9.79 11.56 6.59
CA ARG A 16 -10.01 11.40 8.02
C ARG A 16 -8.94 10.58 8.73
N CYS A 17 -8.06 9.93 7.98
CA CYS A 17 -6.97 9.14 8.54
C CYS A 17 -5.64 9.84 8.25
N ALA A 18 -4.87 10.07 9.30
CA ALA A 18 -3.58 10.74 9.18
C ALA A 18 -2.49 9.85 8.55
N GLY A 19 -2.73 8.54 8.47
CA GLY A 19 -1.73 7.59 7.98
C GLY A 19 -0.70 7.21 9.02
N TYR A 20 -0.91 7.55 10.29
CA TYR A 20 0.07 7.28 11.35
C TYR A 20 0.31 5.78 11.53
N GLY A 21 -0.76 4.97 11.48
CA GLY A 21 -0.64 3.52 11.64
C GLY A 21 0.22 2.87 10.56
N CYS A 22 0.04 3.30 9.32
CA CYS A 22 0.87 2.80 8.21
C CYS A 22 2.34 3.17 8.40
N MET A 23 2.63 4.41 8.76
CA MET A 23 3.98 4.89 9.01
C MET A 23 4.63 4.13 10.18
N LYS A 24 3.90 4.01 11.30
CA LYS A 24 4.41 3.31 12.47
C LYS A 24 4.68 1.85 12.17
N SER A 25 3.76 1.17 11.49
CA SER A 25 3.92 -0.22 11.09
C SER A 25 5.15 -0.43 10.21
N PHE A 26 5.42 0.52 9.32
CA PHE A 26 6.62 0.48 8.50
C PHE A 26 7.88 0.62 9.35
N TYR A 27 7.96 1.64 10.19
CA TYR A 27 9.17 1.86 11.02
C TYR A 27 9.39 0.76 12.05
N ASP A 28 8.33 0.17 12.58
CA ASP A 28 8.43 -0.95 13.51
C ASP A 28 8.65 -2.29 12.80
N ARG A 29 8.58 -2.33 11.48
CA ARG A 29 8.71 -3.55 10.67
C ARG A 29 7.74 -4.63 11.10
N THR A 30 6.47 -4.26 11.26
CA THR A 30 5.40 -5.18 11.64
C THR A 30 4.54 -5.56 10.43
N GLY A 31 3.80 -6.66 10.55
CA GLY A 31 2.90 -7.13 9.50
C GLY A 31 3.60 -7.31 8.15
N PRO A 32 3.05 -6.78 7.07
CA PRO A 32 3.62 -6.93 5.73
C PRO A 32 5.01 -6.30 5.55
N PHE A 33 5.47 -5.48 6.50
CA PHE A 33 6.77 -4.81 6.41
C PHE A 33 7.88 -5.57 7.13
N SER A 34 7.59 -6.69 7.76
CA SER A 34 8.54 -7.39 8.63
C SER A 34 9.79 -7.92 7.91
N ALA A 35 9.70 -8.14 6.61
CA ALA A 35 10.81 -8.68 5.82
C ALA A 35 11.79 -7.61 5.32
N TYR A 36 11.49 -6.34 5.49
CA TYR A 36 12.35 -5.26 4.99
C TYR A 36 13.45 -4.93 6.00
N ASP A 37 14.64 -4.59 5.47
CA ASP A 37 15.79 -4.23 6.30
C ASP A 37 15.70 -2.78 6.81
N ASN A 38 16.66 -2.40 7.66
CA ASN A 38 16.70 -1.08 8.29
C ASN A 38 16.96 0.07 7.30
N GLN A 39 17.52 -0.23 6.13
CA GLN A 39 17.87 0.78 5.13
C GLN A 39 16.72 1.06 4.18
N THR A 40 15.64 0.28 4.25
CA THR A 40 14.47 0.47 3.39
C THR A 40 13.79 1.80 3.71
N ARG A 41 13.57 2.59 2.67
CA ARG A 41 12.90 3.89 2.76
C ARG A 41 11.43 3.72 2.41
N TYR A 42 10.61 4.73 2.71
CA TYR A 42 9.21 4.68 2.32
C TYR A 42 8.70 6.05 1.88
N MET A 43 7.66 6.02 1.10
CA MET A 43 6.83 7.18 0.79
C MET A 43 5.38 6.75 0.65
N THR A 44 4.46 7.70 0.70
CA THR A 44 3.03 7.41 0.54
C THR A 44 2.46 8.20 -0.62
N LEU A 45 1.47 7.59 -1.27
CA LEU A 45 0.64 8.22 -2.30
C LEU A 45 -0.82 7.94 -1.94
N THR A 46 -1.73 8.76 -2.43
CA THR A 46 -3.14 8.36 -2.46
C THR A 46 -3.50 7.86 -3.85
N CYS A 47 -4.60 7.12 -3.94
CA CYS A 47 -5.11 6.64 -5.23
C CYS A 47 -5.63 7.78 -6.13
N GLY A 48 -5.71 8.99 -5.61
CA GLY A 48 -6.13 10.16 -6.39
C GLY A 48 -7.61 10.20 -6.70
N GLY A 49 -8.45 9.46 -5.96
CA GLY A 49 -9.89 9.43 -6.14
C GLY A 49 -10.41 8.06 -6.57
N CYS A 50 -11.73 7.89 -6.47
CA CYS A 50 -12.37 6.63 -6.75
C CYS A 50 -12.09 6.12 -8.15
N CYS A 51 -12.02 4.81 -8.24
CA CYS A 51 -11.47 3.93 -9.27
C CYS A 51 -9.96 4.07 -9.51
N GLY A 52 -9.23 4.75 -8.64
CA GLY A 52 -7.77 4.89 -8.79
C GLY A 52 -7.39 5.90 -9.88
N ALA A 53 -8.19 6.94 -10.03
CA ALA A 53 -8.06 7.90 -11.13
C ALA A 53 -6.68 8.57 -11.21
N GLY A 54 -5.99 8.75 -10.06
CA GLY A 54 -4.68 9.41 -10.02
C GLY A 54 -3.48 8.47 -10.09
N ILE A 55 -3.68 7.16 -10.01
CA ILE A 55 -2.58 6.21 -9.86
C ILE A 55 -1.65 6.22 -11.06
N ALA A 56 -2.19 6.14 -12.27
CA ALA A 56 -1.36 6.06 -13.47
C ALA A 56 -0.44 7.27 -13.59
N ALA A 57 -0.97 8.47 -13.39
CA ALA A 57 -0.18 9.70 -13.49
C ALA A 57 0.88 9.79 -12.40
N LYS A 58 0.55 9.42 -11.17
CA LYS A 58 1.50 9.46 -10.05
C LYS A 58 2.65 8.47 -10.25
N LEU A 59 2.35 7.28 -10.74
CA LEU A 59 3.39 6.27 -11.01
C LEU A 59 4.25 6.66 -12.20
N GLU A 60 3.68 7.34 -13.20
CA GLU A 60 4.44 7.87 -14.32
C GLU A 60 5.42 8.94 -13.84
N ASP A 61 4.95 9.86 -12.99
CA ASP A 61 5.81 10.86 -12.37
C ASP A 61 6.91 10.21 -11.53
N LEU A 62 6.57 9.19 -10.76
CA LEU A 62 7.56 8.45 -9.97
C LEU A 62 8.62 7.82 -10.87
N ASN A 63 8.22 7.20 -11.98
CA ASN A 63 9.17 6.64 -12.93
C ASN A 63 10.16 7.68 -13.48
N HIS A 64 9.67 8.87 -13.82
CA HIS A 64 10.53 9.95 -14.28
C HIS A 64 11.50 10.41 -13.18
N LYS A 65 11.03 10.50 -11.93
CA LYS A 65 11.86 10.90 -10.80
C LYS A 65 12.95 9.87 -10.50
N LEU A 66 12.60 8.58 -10.54
CA LEU A 66 13.58 7.52 -10.33
C LEU A 66 14.71 7.60 -11.35
N LYS A 67 14.38 7.82 -12.62
CA LYS A 67 15.39 7.99 -13.67
C LYS A 67 16.25 9.23 -13.42
N ARG A 68 15.60 10.35 -13.09
CA ARG A 68 16.30 11.63 -12.86
C ARG A 68 17.33 11.52 -11.74
N TYR A 69 16.98 10.81 -10.67
CA TYR A 69 17.84 10.70 -9.49
C TYR A 69 18.71 9.44 -9.49
N GLY A 70 18.75 8.70 -10.61
CA GLY A 70 19.62 7.54 -10.75
C GLY A 70 19.25 6.35 -9.88
N GLU A 71 17.97 6.23 -9.51
CA GLU A 71 17.49 5.11 -8.70
C GLU A 71 17.02 3.96 -9.58
N ASN A 72 17.18 2.73 -9.06
CA ASN A 72 16.79 1.53 -9.76
C ASN A 72 15.31 1.23 -9.46
N LYS A 73 14.51 1.13 -10.51
CA LYS A 73 13.09 0.77 -10.40
C LYS A 73 12.89 -0.60 -9.74
N ASP A 74 13.84 -1.52 -9.90
CA ASP A 74 13.77 -2.86 -9.32
C ASP A 74 13.85 -2.84 -7.79
N ASP A 75 14.31 -1.73 -7.20
CA ASP A 75 14.35 -1.56 -5.75
C ASP A 75 13.01 -1.05 -5.18
N VAL A 76 12.02 -0.77 -6.01
CA VAL A 76 10.74 -0.20 -5.58
C VAL A 76 9.69 -1.29 -5.43
N VAL A 77 8.97 -1.27 -4.32
CA VAL A 77 7.85 -2.17 -4.03
C VAL A 77 6.64 -1.33 -3.68
N ILE A 78 5.52 -1.60 -4.32
CA ILE A 78 4.26 -0.89 -4.05
C ILE A 78 3.41 -1.72 -3.09
N HIS A 79 3.00 -1.12 -1.99
CA HIS A 79 2.02 -1.70 -1.07
C HIS A 79 0.67 -1.03 -1.28
N LEU A 80 -0.38 -1.82 -1.48
CA LEU A 80 -1.74 -1.31 -1.35
C LEU A 80 -2.10 -1.32 0.12
N ALA A 81 -2.44 -0.16 0.67
CA ALA A 81 -2.74 -0.03 2.08
C ALA A 81 -3.92 -0.94 2.49
N SER A 82 -3.95 -1.31 3.76
CA SER A 82 -5.02 -2.15 4.30
C SER A 82 -6.40 -1.53 4.13
N CYS A 83 -6.49 -0.19 4.08
CA CYS A 83 -7.76 0.50 3.81
C CYS A 83 -8.27 0.30 2.38
N ILE A 84 -7.43 -0.18 1.47
CA ILE A 84 -7.83 -0.51 0.10
C ILE A 84 -8.11 -2.00 -0.03
N CYS A 85 -7.25 -2.84 0.51
CA CYS A 85 -7.29 -4.27 0.21
C CYS A 85 -8.03 -5.12 1.23
N SER A 86 -8.48 -4.58 2.35
CA SER A 86 -9.10 -5.40 3.39
C SER A 86 -10.36 -4.79 4.00
N ASP A 87 -11.16 -5.67 4.56
CA ASP A 87 -12.27 -5.34 5.42
C ASP A 87 -11.72 -4.81 6.76
N ASN A 88 -12.06 -3.59 7.12
CA ASN A 88 -11.59 -3.00 8.37
C ASN A 88 -12.57 -1.91 8.84
N TYR A 89 -12.26 -1.24 9.95
CA TYR A 89 -13.20 -0.28 10.53
C TYR A 89 -13.48 0.93 9.64
N HIS A 90 -12.61 1.22 8.68
CA HIS A 90 -12.85 2.34 7.75
C HIS A 90 -13.93 2.00 6.73
N ARG A 91 -13.89 0.79 6.19
CA ARG A 91 -14.79 0.36 5.13
C ARG A 91 -14.48 -1.10 4.72
N PRO A 92 -15.39 -1.75 3.96
CA PRO A 92 -15.06 -2.97 3.25
C PRO A 92 -13.93 -2.74 2.24
N PRO A 93 -13.34 -3.80 1.67
CA PRO A 93 -12.28 -3.64 0.67
C PRO A 93 -12.74 -2.72 -0.47
N CYS A 94 -11.80 -1.95 -1.01
CA CYS A 94 -12.11 -1.08 -2.14
C CYS A 94 -12.61 -1.94 -3.32
N PRO A 95 -13.76 -1.61 -3.92
CA PRO A 95 -14.25 -2.37 -5.07
C PRO A 95 -13.33 -2.27 -6.28
N PHE A 96 -12.42 -1.31 -6.31
CA PHE A 96 -11.47 -1.11 -7.40
C PHE A 96 -10.07 -1.65 -7.09
N ARG A 97 -9.88 -2.40 -6.00
CA ARG A 97 -8.54 -2.85 -5.60
C ARG A 97 -7.84 -3.66 -6.69
N ASN A 98 -8.57 -4.52 -7.39
CA ASN A 98 -7.97 -5.32 -8.46
C ASN A 98 -7.61 -4.48 -9.68
N TYR A 99 -8.41 -3.48 -9.96
CA TYR A 99 -8.12 -2.52 -11.03
C TYR A 99 -6.88 -1.70 -10.71
N ILE A 100 -6.79 -1.19 -9.49
CA ILE A 100 -5.61 -0.45 -9.00
C ILE A 100 -4.36 -1.33 -9.08
N LYS A 101 -4.46 -2.57 -8.62
CA LYS A 101 -3.38 -3.54 -8.69
C LYS A 101 -2.91 -3.73 -10.15
N THR A 102 -3.83 -3.89 -11.07
CA THR A 102 -3.52 -4.05 -12.49
C THR A 102 -2.78 -2.84 -13.05
N ILE A 103 -3.23 -1.62 -12.71
CA ILE A 103 -2.55 -0.39 -13.16
C ILE A 103 -1.11 -0.37 -12.66
N VAL A 104 -0.90 -0.65 -11.37
CA VAL A 104 0.44 -0.66 -10.76
C VAL A 104 1.35 -1.66 -11.48
N GLN A 105 0.84 -2.87 -11.71
CA GLN A 105 1.61 -3.92 -12.38
C GLN A 105 1.95 -3.54 -13.82
N ARG A 106 1.03 -2.90 -14.53
CA ARG A 106 1.27 -2.43 -15.92
C ARG A 106 2.29 -1.31 -15.96
N LYS A 107 2.45 -0.55 -14.89
CA LYS A 107 3.53 0.44 -14.79
C LYS A 107 4.87 -0.18 -14.42
N GLY A 108 4.91 -1.50 -14.22
CA GLY A 108 6.13 -2.26 -14.04
C GLY A 108 6.59 -2.38 -12.58
N PHE A 109 5.67 -2.24 -11.63
CA PHE A 109 6.00 -2.38 -10.21
C PHE A 109 5.39 -3.64 -9.61
N PRO A 110 6.09 -4.32 -8.70
CA PRO A 110 5.49 -5.40 -7.92
C PRO A 110 4.50 -4.81 -6.90
N VAL A 111 3.47 -5.58 -6.59
CA VAL A 111 2.41 -5.19 -5.65
C VAL A 111 2.38 -6.15 -4.48
N VAL A 112 2.40 -5.61 -3.26
CA VAL A 112 2.20 -6.36 -2.03
C VAL A 112 0.94 -5.82 -1.36
N LEU A 113 0.09 -6.71 -0.87
CA LEU A 113 -1.16 -6.31 -0.22
C LEU A 113 -0.93 -6.05 1.26
N GLY A 114 -1.31 -4.88 1.71
CA GLY A 114 -1.37 -4.55 3.13
C GLY A 114 -0.33 -3.55 3.60
N SER A 115 -0.70 -2.90 4.70
CA SER A 115 0.16 -1.97 5.42
C SER A 115 -0.08 -2.15 6.93
N TYR A 116 -0.79 -1.25 7.59
CA TYR A 116 -1.09 -1.36 9.01
C TYR A 116 -2.17 -2.42 9.26
N LEU A 117 -1.92 -3.29 10.23
CA LEU A 117 -2.88 -4.31 10.68
C LEU A 117 -3.22 -4.02 12.14
N SER A 118 -4.40 -3.43 12.40
CA SER A 118 -4.80 -3.14 13.76
C SER A 118 -5.21 -4.41 14.50
N LYS A 119 -4.93 -4.45 15.80
CA LYS A 119 -5.30 -5.60 16.64
C LYS A 119 -6.81 -5.81 16.65
N GLY A 120 -7.60 -4.73 16.68
CA GLY A 120 -9.06 -4.81 16.66
C GLY A 120 -9.60 -5.42 15.38
N SER A 121 -9.08 -5.00 14.22
CA SER A 121 -9.48 -5.56 12.93
C SER A 121 -9.08 -7.03 12.80
N GLU A 122 -7.88 -7.39 13.24
CA GLU A 122 -7.44 -8.79 13.21
C GLU A 122 -8.30 -9.68 14.11
N LYS A 123 -8.69 -9.18 15.27
CA LYS A 123 -9.60 -9.89 16.17
C LYS A 123 -10.95 -10.13 15.49
N LYS A 124 -11.50 -9.13 14.84
CA LYS A 124 -12.78 -9.26 14.11
C LYS A 124 -12.68 -10.24 12.94
N ARG A 125 -11.52 -10.34 12.29
CA ARG A 125 -11.30 -11.36 11.27
C ARG A 125 -11.31 -12.76 11.87
N GLN A 126 -10.68 -12.95 13.03
CA GLN A 126 -10.68 -14.24 13.73
C GLN A 126 -12.09 -14.63 14.16
N GLU A 127 -12.92 -13.67 14.53
CA GLU A 127 -14.31 -13.87 14.94
C GLU A 127 -15.28 -14.04 13.76
N GLY A 128 -14.81 -13.90 12.52
CA GLY A 128 -15.63 -14.02 11.33
C GLY A 128 -16.42 -12.76 10.98
N VAL A 129 -16.22 -11.65 11.68
CA VAL A 129 -16.90 -10.37 11.37
C VAL A 129 -16.30 -9.75 10.12
N TYR A 130 -14.98 -9.73 10.00
CA TYR A 130 -14.27 -9.29 8.80
C TYR A 130 -13.77 -10.49 8.02
N GLN A 131 -13.72 -10.36 6.70
CA GLN A 131 -13.22 -11.42 5.83
C GLN A 131 -11.69 -11.50 5.89
N ASN A 132 -11.18 -12.72 5.70
CA ASN A 132 -9.76 -12.94 5.49
C ASN A 132 -9.33 -12.40 4.13
N TRP A 133 -8.03 -12.10 3.98
CA TRP A 133 -7.45 -11.58 2.76
C TRP A 133 -5.96 -11.96 2.69
N ASP A 134 -5.38 -11.84 1.53
CA ASP A 134 -3.99 -12.27 1.25
C ASP A 134 -2.99 -11.18 1.68
N LYS A 135 -2.96 -10.85 2.97
CA LYS A 135 -2.07 -9.82 3.52
C LYS A 135 -0.60 -10.22 3.38
N GLY A 136 0.21 -9.26 2.98
CA GLY A 136 1.64 -9.47 2.81
C GLY A 136 2.02 -10.32 1.61
N ILE A 137 1.06 -10.72 0.78
CA ILE A 137 1.33 -11.52 -0.41
C ILE A 137 1.70 -10.59 -1.57
N ASN A 138 2.77 -10.94 -2.25
CA ASN A 138 3.17 -10.29 -3.50
C ASN A 138 2.29 -10.86 -4.63
N VAL A 139 1.52 -10.01 -5.26
CA VAL A 139 0.54 -10.44 -6.27
C VAL A 139 0.88 -9.92 -7.66
#